data_aec57796435c1298162bc948fe94d7fc
#
_entry.id   aec57796435c1298162bc948fe94d7fc
#
_cell.length_a   1.000
_cell.length_b   1.000
_cell.length_c   1.000
_cell.angle_alpha   90.00
_cell.angle_beta   90.00
_cell.angle_gamma   90.00
#
_symmetry.space_group_name_H-M   'P 1'
#
loop_
_entity.id
_entity.type
_entity.pdbx_description
1 polymer ?
#
loop_
_entity_poly.entity_id
_entity_poly.type
_entity_poly.pdbx_seq_one_letter_code
_entity_poly.pdbx_strand_id
1 'polypeptide(L)'
;MVIISYDIADDKIRSRFSKMLQKHGAIRLQFSVYELRNTKRIMDNLVVRIEDFSKHFTPADSVIIFDVESSHLTKYGNAIHRDQPIVYL
;
A
#
# COMPACT_ATOMS: atom_id res chain seq x y z
N MET A 1 2.86 -4.58 11.36
CA MET A 1 2.96 -4.10 9.98
C MET A 1 1.64 -3.46 9.53
N VAL A 2 1.69 -2.68 8.51
CA VAL A 2 0.51 -2.01 7.95
C VAL A 2 0.28 -2.53 6.53
N ILE A 3 -0.96 -2.82 6.22
CA ILE A 3 -1.41 -3.15 4.87
C ILE A 3 -2.25 -1.97 4.37
N ILE A 4 -1.94 -1.50 3.18
CA ILE A 4 -2.68 -0.41 2.54
C ILE A 4 -3.31 -0.97 1.28
N SER A 5 -4.62 -0.89 1.22
CA SER A 5 -5.43 -1.30 0.07
C SER A 5 -6.15 -0.07 -0.46
N TYR A 6 -6.14 0.12 -1.76
CA TYR A 6 -6.80 1.27 -2.36
C TYR A 6 -7.51 0.90 -3.65
N ASP A 7 -8.52 1.71 -3.97
CA ASP A 7 -9.25 1.64 -5.21
C ASP A 7 -9.38 3.08 -5.72
N ILE A 8 -8.60 3.43 -6.73
CA ILE A 8 -8.53 4.78 -7.29
C ILE A 8 -8.79 4.67 -8.80
N ALA A 9 -9.85 5.33 -9.27
CA ALA A 9 -10.30 5.20 -10.64
C ALA A 9 -9.39 5.94 -11.65
N ASP A 10 -8.90 7.13 -11.29
CA ASP A 10 -8.05 7.91 -12.17
C ASP A 10 -6.63 7.33 -12.27
N ASP A 11 -6.18 7.06 -13.50
CA ASP A 11 -4.89 6.41 -13.74
C ASP A 11 -3.71 7.24 -13.23
N LYS A 12 -3.75 8.54 -13.38
CA LYS A 12 -2.66 9.42 -12.95
C LYS A 12 -2.58 9.49 -11.44
N ILE A 13 -3.72 9.65 -10.77
CA ILE A 13 -3.78 9.70 -9.32
C ILE A 13 -3.36 8.36 -8.74
N ARG A 14 -3.85 7.26 -9.30
CA ARG A 14 -3.46 5.90 -8.87
C ARG A 14 -1.97 5.67 -9.01
N SER A 15 -1.38 6.05 -10.13
CA SER A 15 0.06 5.91 -10.36
C SER A 15 0.89 6.75 -9.38
N ARG A 16 0.48 7.99 -9.12
CA ARG A 16 1.15 8.86 -8.15
C ARG A 16 1.03 8.33 -6.73
N PHE A 17 -0.13 7.78 -6.39
CA PHE A 17 -0.36 7.18 -5.08
C PHE A 17 0.56 5.98 -4.86
N SER A 18 0.64 5.08 -5.83
CA SER A 18 1.55 3.94 -5.81
C SER A 18 3.01 4.36 -5.62
N LYS A 19 3.46 5.35 -6.38
CA LYS A 19 4.83 5.88 -6.26
C LYS A 19 5.07 6.49 -4.89
N MET A 20 4.10 7.19 -4.35
CA MET A 20 4.21 7.77 -3.01
C MET A 20 4.39 6.69 -1.96
N LEU A 21 3.61 5.61 -2.02
CA LEU A 21 3.76 4.48 -1.10
C LEU A 21 5.16 3.85 -1.21
N GLN A 22 5.65 3.65 -2.42
CA GLN A 22 6.99 3.08 -2.64
C GLN A 22 8.09 3.98 -2.09
N LYS A 23 7.96 5.29 -2.19
CA LYS A 23 8.91 6.24 -1.60
C LYS A 23 8.96 6.16 -0.08
N HIS A 24 7.90 5.72 0.56
CA HIS A 24 7.86 5.50 2.01
C HIS A 24 8.34 4.10 2.41
N GLY A 25 8.83 3.32 1.45
CA GLY A 25 9.36 1.99 1.71
C GLY A 25 8.32 0.87 1.64
N ALA A 26 7.13 1.15 1.13
CA ALA A 26 6.11 0.13 0.97
C ALA A 26 6.48 -0.87 -0.14
N ILE A 27 6.14 -2.12 0.10
CA ILE A 27 6.36 -3.23 -0.84
C ILE A 27 5.01 -3.67 -1.40
N ARG A 28 4.90 -3.73 -2.72
CA ARG A 28 3.66 -4.15 -3.36
C ARG A 28 3.46 -5.64 -3.24
N LEU A 29 2.33 -6.04 -2.71
CA LEU A 29 1.91 -7.44 -2.60
C LEU A 29 1.01 -7.86 -3.76
N GLN A 30 0.12 -6.98 -4.15
CA GLN A 30 -0.82 -7.15 -5.26
C GLN A 30 -1.04 -5.78 -5.91
N PHE A 31 -1.75 -5.75 -7.03
CA PHE A 31 -2.24 -4.48 -7.56
C PHE A 31 -3.08 -3.79 -6.49
N SER A 32 -2.70 -2.58 -6.14
CA SER A 32 -3.41 -1.76 -5.15
C SER A 32 -3.36 -2.29 -3.72
N VAL A 33 -2.41 -3.18 -3.40
CA VAL A 33 -2.18 -3.67 -2.03
C VAL A 33 -0.69 -3.62 -1.72
N TYR A 34 -0.35 -2.90 -0.67
CA TYR A 34 1.03 -2.70 -0.23
C TYR A 34 1.20 -3.03 1.24
N GLU A 35 2.37 -3.49 1.61
CA GLU A 35 2.75 -3.63 3.02
C GLU A 35 3.84 -2.64 3.39
N LEU A 36 3.86 -2.24 4.66
CA LEU A 36 4.75 -1.21 5.16
C LEU A 36 5.05 -1.47 6.63
N ARG A 37 6.26 -1.12 7.06
CA ARG A 37 6.59 -1.18 8.48
C ARG A 37 5.80 -0.12 9.25
N ASN A 38 5.22 -0.54 10.37
CA ASN A 38 4.46 0.35 11.23
C ASN A 38 5.40 1.01 12.24
N THR A 39 6.20 1.97 11.79
CA THR A 39 6.92 2.86 12.69
C THR A 39 6.18 4.17 12.81
N LYS A 40 6.24 4.79 13.99
CA LYS A 40 5.55 6.06 14.22
C LYS A 40 5.93 7.12 13.19
N ARG A 41 7.22 7.24 12.90
CA ARG A 41 7.75 8.23 11.94
C ARG A 41 7.19 8.01 10.53
N ILE A 42 7.22 6.77 10.06
CA ILE A 42 6.71 6.44 8.72
C ILE A 42 5.22 6.69 8.66
N MET A 43 4.47 6.26 9.67
CA MET A 43 3.02 6.40 9.68
C MET A 43 2.57 7.86 9.78
N ASP A 44 3.23 8.68 10.59
CA ASP A 44 2.90 10.10 10.71
C ASP A 44 3.04 10.80 9.35
N ASN A 45 4.13 10.54 8.64
CA ASN A 45 4.35 11.11 7.31
C ASN A 45 3.38 10.58 6.26
N LEU A 46 3.12 9.27 6.30
CA LEU A 46 2.26 8.60 5.34
C LEU A 46 0.82 9.09 5.44
N VAL A 47 0.28 9.21 6.65
CA VAL A 47 -1.10 9.64 6.86
C VAL A 47 -1.33 11.03 6.28
N VAL A 48 -0.39 11.95 6.48
CA VAL A 48 -0.48 13.30 5.92
C VAL A 48 -0.54 13.24 4.38
N ARG A 49 0.29 12.41 3.76
CA ARG A 49 0.30 12.26 2.31
C ARG A 49 -0.99 11.63 1.79
N ILE A 50 -1.51 10.63 2.47
CA ILE A 50 -2.78 10.00 2.09
C ILE A 50 -3.93 11.00 2.20
N GLU A 51 -3.96 11.79 3.27
CA GLU A 51 -4.98 12.84 3.43
C GLU A 51 -4.93 13.86 2.28
N ASP A 52 -3.73 14.25 1.85
CA ASP A 52 -3.57 15.15 0.71
C ASP A 52 -4.14 14.52 -0.57
N PHE A 53 -3.86 13.25 -0.82
CA PHE A 53 -4.43 12.54 -1.97
C PHE A 53 -5.95 12.47 -1.88
N SER A 54 -6.48 12.22 -0.68
CA SER A 54 -7.93 12.04 -0.50
C SER A 54 -8.74 13.28 -0.87
N LYS A 55 -8.13 14.46 -0.84
CA LYS A 55 -8.78 15.70 -1.27
C LYS A 55 -9.12 15.71 -2.76
N HIS A 56 -8.49 14.85 -3.54
CA HIS A 56 -8.72 14.72 -4.98
C HIS A 56 -9.56 13.49 -5.33
N PHE A 57 -10.04 12.77 -4.32
CA PHE A 57 -10.83 11.56 -4.53
C PHE A 57 -12.24 11.88 -5.01
N THR A 58 -12.74 11.02 -5.90
CA THR A 58 -14.15 10.98 -6.26
C THR A 58 -14.89 10.02 -5.31
N PRO A 59 -16.24 9.98 -5.35
CA PRO A 59 -16.99 9.01 -4.55
C PRO A 59 -16.65 7.54 -4.85
N ALA A 60 -16.01 7.26 -6.00
CA ALA A 60 -15.59 5.91 -6.36
C ALA A 60 -14.24 5.51 -5.76
N ASP A 61 -13.51 6.47 -5.17
CA ASP A 61 -12.16 6.25 -4.69
C ASP A 61 -12.15 5.93 -3.20
N SER A 62 -11.23 5.05 -2.78
CA SER A 62 -11.10 4.68 -1.38
C SER A 62 -9.67 4.26 -1.05
N VAL A 63 -9.30 4.40 0.21
CA VAL A 63 -8.07 3.84 0.79
C VAL A 63 -8.44 3.22 2.12
N ILE A 64 -7.98 1.99 2.36
CA ILE A 64 -8.15 1.28 3.61
C ILE A 64 -6.77 0.95 4.17
N ILE A 65 -6.58 1.22 5.45
CA ILE A 65 -5.34 0.91 6.16
C ILE A 65 -5.65 -0.12 7.22
N PHE A 66 -4.93 -1.24 7.18
CA PHE A 66 -5.03 -2.31 8.16
C PHE A 66 -3.75 -2.32 8.99
N ASP A 67 -3.89 -2.26 10.30
CA ASP A 67 -2.77 -2.52 11.21
C ASP A 67 -2.85 -3.98 11.65
N VAL A 68 -1.90 -4.79 11.18
CA VAL A 68 -1.90 -6.23 11.44
C VAL A 68 -0.54 -6.68 11.97
N GLU A 69 -0.57 -7.72 12.80
CA GLU A 69 0.67 -8.39 13.17
C GLU A 69 1.15 -9.28 12.02
N SER A 70 2.45 -9.28 11.76
CA SER A 70 3.03 -10.04 10.66
C SER A 70 2.73 -11.54 10.75
N SER A 71 2.60 -12.08 11.96
CA SER A 71 2.23 -13.48 12.20
C SER A 71 0.80 -13.79 11.76
N HIS A 72 -0.06 -12.80 11.62
CA HIS A 72 -1.45 -12.96 11.19
C HIS A 72 -1.64 -12.80 9.68
N LEU A 73 -0.58 -12.44 8.97
CA LEU A 73 -0.63 -12.26 7.52
C LEU A 73 -0.10 -13.50 6.82
N THR A 74 -0.95 -14.16 6.04
CA THR A 74 -0.57 -15.31 5.23
C THR A 74 -0.55 -14.92 3.77
N LYS A 75 0.52 -15.27 3.08
CA LYS A 75 0.75 -14.93 1.68
C LYS A 75 0.93 -16.20 0.86
N TYR A 76 0.41 -16.18 -0.36
CA TYR A 76 0.60 -17.26 -1.32
C TYR A 76 1.03 -16.69 -2.66
N GLY A 77 1.73 -17.50 -3.44
CA GLY A 77 2.13 -17.14 -4.80
C GLY A 77 3.07 -15.93 -4.83
N ASN A 78 2.84 -15.05 -5.74
CA ASN A 78 3.71 -13.89 -5.99
C ASN A 78 3.76 -12.89 -4.83
N ALA A 79 2.83 -12.93 -3.91
CA ALA A 79 2.82 -12.06 -2.74
C ALA A 79 3.86 -12.44 -1.67
N ILE A 80 4.47 -13.60 -1.77
CA ILE A 80 5.43 -14.10 -0.77
C ILE A 80 6.77 -13.35 -0.85
N HIS A 81 7.30 -13.18 -2.06
CA HIS A 81 8.62 -12.60 -2.31
C HIS A 81 8.54 -11.56 -3.41
N ARG A 82 7.88 -10.44 -3.11
CA ARG A 82 7.60 -9.41 -4.11
C ARG A 82 8.86 -8.68 -4.59
N ASP A 83 9.85 -8.58 -3.74
CA ASP A 83 11.14 -7.92 -4.00
C ASP A 83 12.22 -8.88 -4.51
N GLN A 84 11.87 -10.13 -4.77
CA GLN A 84 12.78 -11.17 -5.22
C GLN A 84 12.29 -11.76 -6.55
N PRO A 85 13.16 -12.53 -7.27
CA PRO A 85 12.72 -13.25 -8.46
C PRO A 85 11.49 -14.11 -8.18
N ILE A 86 10.58 -14.14 -9.14
CA ILE A 86 9.33 -14.88 -9.00
C ILE A 86 9.63 -16.37 -8.91
N VAL A 87 9.09 -17.01 -7.89
CA VAL A 87 9.13 -18.47 -7.73
C VAL A 87 7.75 -19.02 -8.01
N TYR A 88 7.66 -19.87 -9.04
CA TYR A 88 6.42 -20.57 -9.36
C TYR A 88 6.38 -21.88 -8.59
N LEU A 89 5.35 -22.02 -7.81
CA LEU A 89 5.12 -23.24 -7.05
C LEU A 89 4.07 -24.10 -7.73
#